data_b8f03b4d634d5d23d7eff13f8437c698
#
_entry.id   b8f03b4d634d5d23d7eff13f8437c698
#
_cell.length_a   1.000
_cell.length_b   1.000
_cell.length_c   1.000
_cell.angle_alpha   90.00
_cell.angle_beta   90.00
_cell.angle_gamma   90.00
#
_symmetry.space_group_name_H-M   'P 1'
#
loop_
_entity.id
_entity.type
_entity.pdbx_description
1 polymer ?
#
loop_
_entity_poly.entity_id
_entity_poly.type
_entity_poly.pdbx_seq_one_letter_code
_entity_poly.pdbx_strand_id
1 'polypeptide(L)'
;MPTFDTPEPISVVIDLAVGDVRITAGDRDDTVVEVRPSDGSHEPDVRAAQHTRVEYTTGRLLVTAPKQRGLGLFSKAGSIDVTIDLPAGSHVQGDASVAAFRCAGPLGECRIKTSAGDFQLEHTGPLDLSTGAGAIVVDHVVGHTELSTGSGRVRLREIDGTAVIKNSNGDTWVGEVAGDLRVYAANGDISVDHAHASVTATTANGDVRIGEVTRGSVALKSAMGEIEIGIRPGTAARLDVHTRFGRVHNQMDPAEGPEPSDQTVEARARTSYGDIVIRRC
;
A
#
# COMPACT_ATOMS: atom_id res chain seq x y z
N MET A 1 27.09 -13.58 -10.73
CA MET A 1 26.29 -12.34 -10.53
C MET A 1 26.54 -11.48 -11.75
N PRO A 2 25.58 -11.29 -12.66
CA PRO A 2 25.67 -10.31 -13.72
C PRO A 2 25.69 -8.90 -13.12
N THR A 3 26.58 -8.06 -13.63
CA THR A 3 26.72 -6.65 -13.29
C THR A 3 26.62 -5.83 -14.57
N PHE A 4 25.90 -4.74 -14.52
CA PHE A 4 25.64 -3.86 -15.65
C PHE A 4 26.01 -2.43 -15.28
N ASP A 5 26.63 -1.71 -16.20
CA ASP A 5 26.91 -0.28 -16.06
C ASP A 5 25.60 0.51 -16.23
N THR A 6 25.16 1.20 -15.16
CA THR A 6 23.88 1.89 -15.08
C THR A 6 24.02 3.19 -14.28
N PRO A 7 24.67 4.21 -14.87
CA PRO A 7 24.91 5.49 -14.18
C PRO A 7 23.63 6.31 -13.95
N GLU A 8 22.53 5.93 -14.58
CA GLU A 8 21.22 6.56 -14.44
C GLU A 8 20.18 5.56 -13.94
N PRO A 9 19.07 6.02 -13.31
CA PRO A 9 17.96 5.18 -12.93
C PRO A 9 17.45 4.32 -14.10
N ILE A 10 17.14 3.06 -13.80
CA ILE A 10 16.70 2.08 -14.81
C ILE A 10 15.24 1.65 -14.59
N SER A 11 14.70 0.92 -15.56
CA SER A 11 13.41 0.24 -15.43
C SER A 11 13.65 -1.27 -15.25
N VAL A 12 13.20 -1.81 -14.15
CA VAL A 12 13.29 -3.25 -13.83
C VAL A 12 11.95 -3.92 -14.06
N VAL A 13 11.97 -5.02 -14.81
CA VAL A 13 10.79 -5.87 -15.02
C VAL A 13 11.09 -7.27 -14.48
N ILE A 14 10.28 -7.72 -13.54
CA ILE A 14 10.43 -9.01 -12.85
C ILE A 14 9.20 -9.86 -13.13
N ASP A 15 9.40 -11.06 -13.66
CA ASP A 15 8.34 -12.02 -13.91
C ASP A 15 8.73 -13.37 -13.30
N LEU A 16 8.09 -13.73 -12.19
CA LEU A 16 8.40 -14.93 -11.41
C LEU A 16 7.17 -15.82 -11.20
N ALA A 17 7.41 -17.11 -11.01
CA ALA A 17 6.36 -18.01 -10.52
C ALA A 17 6.29 -17.99 -8.98
N VAL A 18 7.37 -18.37 -8.31
CA VAL A 18 7.49 -18.46 -6.85
C VAL A 18 8.86 -17.95 -6.41
N GLY A 19 8.94 -17.19 -5.31
CA GLY A 19 10.22 -16.76 -4.76
C GLY A 19 10.14 -15.52 -3.89
N ASP A 20 11.30 -15.04 -3.50
CA ASP A 20 11.47 -13.77 -2.79
C ASP A 20 12.27 -12.79 -3.65
N VAL A 21 11.85 -11.53 -3.65
CA VAL A 21 12.54 -10.44 -4.35
C VAL A 21 13.01 -9.41 -3.34
N ARG A 22 14.31 -9.13 -3.37
CA ARG A 22 14.93 -8.06 -2.59
C ARG A 22 15.55 -7.05 -3.53
N ILE A 23 15.15 -5.79 -3.41
CA ILE A 23 15.66 -4.68 -4.20
C ILE A 23 16.28 -3.66 -3.26
N THR A 24 17.50 -3.24 -3.54
CA THR A 24 18.16 -2.16 -2.80
C THR A 24 18.52 -1.03 -3.76
N ALA A 25 17.87 0.11 -3.60
CA ALA A 25 18.15 1.32 -4.37
C ALA A 25 19.12 2.22 -3.59
N GLY A 26 20.16 2.70 -4.25
CA GLY A 26 21.19 3.51 -3.58
C GLY A 26 21.95 4.42 -4.54
N ASP A 27 22.92 5.15 -3.98
CA ASP A 27 23.86 5.98 -4.76
C ASP A 27 24.94 5.08 -5.36
N ARG A 28 24.65 4.61 -6.56
CA ARG A 28 25.51 3.71 -7.32
C ARG A 28 25.32 3.93 -8.82
N ASP A 29 26.32 3.57 -9.60
CA ASP A 29 26.38 3.68 -11.06
C ASP A 29 26.34 2.34 -11.79
N ASP A 30 26.06 1.26 -11.05
CA ASP A 30 25.93 -0.09 -11.58
C ASP A 30 24.66 -0.78 -11.07
N THR A 31 24.24 -1.84 -11.76
CA THR A 31 23.19 -2.74 -11.30
C THR A 31 23.75 -4.15 -11.18
N VAL A 32 23.58 -4.73 -9.99
CA VAL A 32 24.00 -6.10 -9.69
C VAL A 32 22.77 -6.95 -9.46
N VAL A 33 22.73 -8.11 -10.12
CA VAL A 33 21.62 -9.07 -9.98
C VAL A 33 22.17 -10.39 -9.48
N GLU A 34 21.56 -10.92 -8.45
CA GLU A 34 21.82 -12.27 -7.99
C GLU A 34 20.54 -13.08 -8.01
N VAL A 35 20.61 -14.28 -8.58
CA VAL A 35 19.51 -15.27 -8.59
C VAL A 35 20.01 -16.52 -7.93
N ARG A 36 19.32 -16.94 -6.87
CA ARG A 36 19.64 -18.16 -6.13
C ARG A 36 18.43 -19.08 -6.03
N PRO A 37 18.61 -20.41 -5.96
CA PRO A 37 17.51 -21.29 -5.54
C PRO A 37 17.15 -20.99 -4.08
N SER A 38 15.87 -20.96 -3.73
CA SER A 38 15.45 -20.76 -2.32
C SER A 38 15.91 -21.92 -1.44
N ASP A 39 15.96 -23.14 -2.00
CA ASP A 39 16.61 -24.30 -1.38
C ASP A 39 17.60 -24.96 -2.36
N GLY A 40 18.89 -24.85 -2.06
CA GLY A 40 19.95 -25.43 -2.88
C GLY A 40 19.96 -26.97 -2.94
N SER A 41 19.23 -27.65 -2.06
CA SER A 41 19.05 -29.10 -2.05
C SER A 41 17.81 -29.55 -2.83
N HIS A 42 16.90 -28.60 -3.19
CA HIS A 42 15.68 -28.90 -3.92
C HIS A 42 15.89 -28.72 -5.43
N GLU A 43 15.94 -29.83 -6.16
CA GLU A 43 16.24 -29.83 -7.60
C GLU A 43 15.35 -28.90 -8.46
N PRO A 44 14.02 -28.75 -8.23
CA PRO A 44 13.20 -27.78 -8.94
C PRO A 44 13.64 -26.33 -8.73
N ASP A 45 14.08 -25.94 -7.53
CA ASP A 45 14.55 -24.59 -7.21
C ASP A 45 15.88 -24.30 -7.93
N VAL A 46 16.80 -25.27 -7.88
CA VAL A 46 18.08 -25.19 -8.60
C VAL A 46 17.86 -25.04 -10.08
N ARG A 47 16.94 -25.81 -10.68
CA ARG A 47 16.60 -25.70 -12.09
C ARG A 47 15.93 -24.35 -12.41
N ALA A 48 15.03 -23.87 -11.57
CA ALA A 48 14.40 -22.58 -11.75
C ALA A 48 15.43 -21.46 -11.76
N ALA A 49 16.36 -21.45 -10.79
CA ALA A 49 17.44 -20.47 -10.72
C ALA A 49 18.35 -20.52 -11.96
N GLN A 50 18.76 -21.72 -12.39
CA GLN A 50 19.63 -21.90 -13.57
C GLN A 50 18.99 -21.46 -14.89
N HIS A 51 17.66 -21.55 -15.01
CA HIS A 51 16.93 -21.18 -16.22
C HIS A 51 16.32 -19.78 -16.15
N THR A 52 16.50 -19.05 -15.03
CA THR A 52 16.10 -17.65 -14.93
C THR A 52 16.98 -16.80 -15.83
N ARG A 53 16.36 -16.02 -16.69
CA ARG A 53 17.04 -15.10 -17.60
C ARG A 53 17.18 -13.74 -16.94
N VAL A 54 18.37 -13.18 -17.03
CA VAL A 54 18.68 -11.81 -16.62
C VAL A 54 19.27 -11.11 -17.83
N GLU A 55 18.53 -10.17 -18.37
CA GLU A 55 18.88 -9.44 -19.58
C GLU A 55 18.81 -7.94 -19.33
N TYR A 56 19.83 -7.19 -19.74
CA TYR A 56 19.84 -5.75 -19.67
C TYR A 56 20.02 -5.15 -21.06
N THR A 57 19.14 -4.24 -21.42
CA THR A 57 19.19 -3.55 -22.70
C THR A 57 18.62 -2.14 -22.58
N THR A 58 19.41 -1.15 -22.94
CA THR A 58 18.96 0.26 -23.06
C THR A 58 18.17 0.76 -21.84
N GLY A 59 18.77 0.68 -20.64
CA GLY A 59 18.14 1.15 -19.40
C GLY A 59 17.01 0.27 -18.86
N ARG A 60 16.81 -0.93 -19.43
CA ARG A 60 15.81 -1.88 -18.98
C ARG A 60 16.43 -3.21 -18.57
N LEU A 61 16.24 -3.58 -17.33
CA LEU A 61 16.59 -4.88 -16.78
C LEU A 61 15.36 -5.80 -16.81
N LEU A 62 15.52 -6.99 -17.37
CA LEU A 62 14.49 -8.03 -17.39
C LEU A 62 14.98 -9.24 -16.59
N VAL A 63 14.22 -9.64 -15.57
CA VAL A 63 14.42 -10.86 -14.80
C VAL A 63 13.20 -11.76 -14.97
N THR A 64 13.37 -12.85 -15.71
CA THR A 64 12.26 -13.75 -16.07
C THR A 64 12.58 -15.16 -15.65
N ALA A 65 11.80 -15.70 -14.72
CA ALA A 65 11.86 -17.12 -14.39
C ALA A 65 11.02 -17.96 -15.37
N PRO A 66 11.42 -19.19 -15.63
CA PRO A 66 10.67 -20.05 -16.54
C PRO A 66 9.27 -20.35 -16.00
N LYS A 67 8.24 -19.99 -16.77
CA LYS A 67 6.86 -20.41 -16.47
C LYS A 67 6.75 -21.89 -16.84
N GLN A 68 6.59 -22.75 -15.86
CA GLN A 68 6.36 -24.17 -16.12
C GLN A 68 5.02 -24.37 -16.84
N ARG A 69 5.07 -24.66 -18.13
CA ARG A 69 3.92 -25.09 -18.94
C ARG A 69 3.70 -26.58 -18.74
N GLY A 70 3.32 -27.01 -17.57
CA GLY A 70 3.02 -28.44 -17.29
C GLY A 70 1.56 -28.62 -16.91
N LEU A 71 0.80 -29.35 -17.69
CA LEU A 71 -0.56 -29.85 -17.41
C LEU A 71 -0.62 -30.89 -16.26
N GLY A 72 0.43 -31.03 -15.46
CA GLY A 72 0.51 -31.99 -14.37
C GLY A 72 0.12 -31.37 -13.03
N LEU A 73 -0.92 -31.92 -12.39
CA LEU A 73 -1.36 -31.61 -11.00
C LEU A 73 -0.26 -31.77 -9.93
N PHE A 74 0.97 -32.14 -10.29
CA PHE A 74 2.11 -32.41 -9.40
C PHE A 74 3.41 -31.70 -9.83
N SER A 75 3.37 -30.77 -10.78
CA SER A 75 4.56 -30.00 -11.16
C SER A 75 4.81 -28.94 -10.09
N LYS A 76 5.73 -29.22 -9.15
CA LYS A 76 6.19 -28.25 -8.16
C LYS A 76 6.97 -27.14 -8.90
N ALA A 77 6.44 -25.93 -8.93
CA ALA A 77 7.18 -24.76 -9.38
C ALA A 77 8.39 -24.58 -8.46
N GLY A 78 9.58 -24.40 -9.03
CA GLY A 78 10.76 -24.09 -8.24
C GLY A 78 10.69 -22.66 -7.70
N SER A 79 11.17 -22.46 -6.48
CA SER A 79 11.26 -21.17 -5.80
C SER A 79 12.65 -20.58 -5.95
N ILE A 80 12.74 -19.27 -6.21
CA ILE A 80 14.02 -18.57 -6.37
C ILE A 80 14.06 -17.28 -5.56
N ASP A 81 15.24 -16.97 -5.05
CA ASP A 81 15.53 -15.70 -4.41
C ASP A 81 16.26 -14.78 -5.40
N VAL A 82 15.69 -13.61 -5.64
CA VAL A 82 16.27 -12.60 -6.53
C VAL A 82 16.68 -11.39 -5.69
N THR A 83 17.96 -11.03 -5.76
CA THR A 83 18.48 -9.80 -5.15
C THR A 83 18.94 -8.88 -6.26
N ILE A 84 18.51 -7.62 -6.20
CA ILE A 84 18.86 -6.59 -7.18
C ILE A 84 19.32 -5.35 -6.42
N ASP A 85 20.57 -4.96 -6.65
CA ASP A 85 21.09 -3.68 -6.20
C ASP A 85 21.17 -2.75 -7.41
N LEU A 86 20.61 -1.54 -7.32
CA LEU A 86 20.42 -0.66 -8.47
C LEU A 86 20.47 0.84 -8.07
N PRO A 87 20.62 1.76 -9.05
CA PRO A 87 20.60 3.18 -8.79
C PRO A 87 19.27 3.68 -8.21
N ALA A 88 19.37 4.66 -7.29
CA ALA A 88 18.25 5.37 -6.72
C ALA A 88 17.33 5.95 -7.81
N GLY A 89 16.02 6.01 -7.55
CA GLY A 89 15.02 6.50 -8.51
C GLY A 89 14.63 5.50 -9.61
N SER A 90 15.19 4.30 -9.61
CA SER A 90 14.82 3.25 -10.58
C SER A 90 13.38 2.80 -10.43
N HIS A 91 12.72 2.47 -11.55
CA HIS A 91 11.33 2.02 -11.60
C HIS A 91 11.25 0.50 -11.52
N VAL A 92 10.22 -0.01 -10.84
CA VAL A 92 10.02 -1.45 -10.65
C VAL A 92 8.66 -1.88 -11.15
N GLN A 93 8.64 -2.85 -12.05
CA GLN A 93 7.45 -3.59 -12.45
C GLN A 93 7.62 -5.06 -12.11
N GLY A 94 6.74 -5.63 -11.26
CA GLY A 94 6.78 -7.01 -10.82
C GLY A 94 5.47 -7.74 -11.11
N ASP A 95 5.56 -8.98 -11.61
CA ASP A 95 4.44 -9.91 -11.69
C ASP A 95 4.91 -11.27 -11.14
N ALA A 96 4.20 -11.77 -10.13
CA ALA A 96 4.53 -13.06 -9.55
C ALA A 96 3.27 -13.82 -9.12
N SER A 97 3.34 -15.16 -9.10
CA SER A 97 2.24 -15.93 -8.51
C SER A 97 2.32 -15.92 -7.00
N VAL A 98 3.46 -16.29 -6.42
CA VAL A 98 3.69 -16.29 -4.98
C VAL A 98 5.07 -15.72 -4.71
N ALA A 99 5.14 -14.46 -4.27
CA ALA A 99 6.42 -13.83 -3.97
C ALA A 99 6.27 -12.70 -2.94
N ALA A 100 7.24 -12.61 -2.01
CA ALA A 100 7.41 -11.43 -1.20
C ALA A 100 8.36 -10.44 -1.88
N PHE A 101 8.04 -9.16 -1.78
CA PHE A 101 8.88 -8.07 -2.30
C PHE A 101 9.36 -7.20 -1.14
N ARG A 102 10.66 -7.04 -1.01
CA ARG A 102 11.30 -6.16 -0.04
C ARG A 102 12.16 -5.16 -0.78
N CYS A 103 11.77 -3.89 -0.72
CA CYS A 103 12.43 -2.81 -1.42
C CYS A 103 12.95 -1.79 -0.41
N ALA A 104 14.26 -1.60 -0.38
CA ALA A 104 14.94 -0.63 0.45
C ALA A 104 15.49 0.53 -0.39
N GLY A 105 15.56 1.72 0.20
CA GLY A 105 16.02 2.94 -0.44
C GLY A 105 15.00 3.60 -1.38
N PRO A 106 15.37 4.70 -2.04
CA PRO A 106 14.44 5.49 -2.83
C PRO A 106 14.27 4.91 -4.24
N LEU A 107 13.08 4.37 -4.51
CA LEU A 107 12.65 3.92 -5.83
C LEU A 107 11.80 4.99 -6.53
N GLY A 108 11.73 4.94 -7.84
CA GLY A 108 10.77 5.65 -8.67
C GLY A 108 9.38 4.99 -8.63
N GLU A 109 8.67 5.00 -9.76
CA GLU A 109 7.37 4.32 -9.87
C GLU A 109 7.50 2.82 -9.62
N CYS A 110 6.63 2.29 -8.75
CA CYS A 110 6.55 0.85 -8.45
C CYS A 110 5.17 0.31 -8.80
N ARG A 111 5.13 -0.71 -9.66
CA ARG A 111 3.91 -1.44 -9.98
C ARG A 111 4.14 -2.93 -9.81
N ILE A 112 3.55 -3.54 -8.76
CA ILE A 112 3.82 -4.94 -8.43
C ILE A 112 2.50 -5.68 -8.16
N LYS A 113 2.37 -6.84 -8.77
CA LYS A 113 1.20 -7.70 -8.62
C LYS A 113 1.61 -9.12 -8.23
N THR A 114 0.94 -9.68 -7.20
CA THR A 114 1.09 -11.07 -6.81
C THR A 114 -0.27 -11.71 -6.52
N SER A 115 -0.36 -13.03 -6.58
CA SER A 115 -1.52 -13.73 -6.04
C SER A 115 -1.41 -13.93 -4.53
N ALA A 116 -0.18 -14.15 -4.02
CA ALA A 116 0.11 -14.21 -2.59
C ALA A 116 1.55 -13.75 -2.32
N GLY A 117 1.74 -13.01 -1.24
CA GLY A 117 3.04 -12.52 -0.79
C GLY A 117 2.95 -11.15 -0.16
N ASP A 118 3.90 -10.87 0.70
CA ASP A 118 3.98 -9.62 1.45
C ASP A 118 4.78 -8.56 0.67
N PHE A 119 4.40 -7.32 0.84
CA PHE A 119 5.12 -6.17 0.32
C PHE A 119 5.69 -5.35 1.48
N GLN A 120 6.97 -5.04 1.39
CA GLN A 120 7.64 -4.11 2.29
C GLN A 120 8.48 -3.14 1.45
N LEU A 121 8.09 -1.86 1.42
CA LEU A 121 8.78 -0.81 0.68
C LEU A 121 9.11 0.35 1.62
N GLU A 122 10.32 0.91 1.50
CA GLU A 122 10.72 2.07 2.30
C GLU A 122 10.26 3.38 1.63
N HIS A 123 10.79 3.72 0.46
CA HIS A 123 10.49 4.96 -0.24
C HIS A 123 10.20 4.69 -1.71
N THR A 124 9.13 5.27 -2.22
CA THR A 124 8.77 5.10 -3.63
C THR A 124 8.09 6.36 -4.18
N GLY A 125 8.21 6.57 -5.48
CA GLY A 125 7.34 7.45 -6.25
C GLY A 125 5.91 6.89 -6.33
N PRO A 126 5.17 7.12 -7.43
CA PRO A 126 3.82 6.57 -7.60
C PRO A 126 3.79 5.06 -7.40
N LEU A 127 2.77 4.56 -6.71
CA LEU A 127 2.72 3.18 -6.23
C LEU A 127 1.42 2.48 -6.61
N ASP A 128 1.54 1.31 -7.26
CA ASP A 128 0.43 0.42 -7.55
C ASP A 128 0.78 -1.00 -7.10
N LEU A 129 0.19 -1.46 -5.99
CA LEU A 129 0.40 -2.81 -5.45
C LEU A 129 -0.91 -3.60 -5.40
N SER A 130 -0.84 -4.85 -5.86
CA SER A 130 -1.97 -5.77 -5.80
C SER A 130 -1.54 -7.14 -5.32
N THR A 131 -2.20 -7.66 -4.28
CA THR A 131 -2.02 -9.05 -3.81
C THR A 131 -3.37 -9.68 -3.47
N GLY A 132 -3.49 -10.97 -3.70
CA GLY A 132 -4.67 -11.73 -3.24
C GLY A 132 -4.60 -12.01 -1.73
N ALA A 133 -3.42 -12.30 -1.22
CA ALA A 133 -3.17 -12.55 0.21
C ALA A 133 -1.75 -12.13 0.59
N GLY A 134 -1.63 -11.24 1.56
CA GLY A 134 -0.35 -10.74 2.06
C GLY A 134 -0.48 -9.38 2.72
N ALA A 135 0.45 -9.07 3.60
CA ALA A 135 0.55 -7.76 4.22
C ALA A 135 1.24 -6.75 3.29
N ILE A 136 0.78 -5.50 3.36
CA ILE A 136 1.40 -4.39 2.64
C ILE A 136 1.90 -3.39 3.67
N VAL A 137 3.21 -3.16 3.70
CA VAL A 137 3.86 -2.19 4.58
C VAL A 137 4.67 -1.23 3.72
N VAL A 138 4.36 0.05 3.79
CA VAL A 138 5.08 1.08 3.04
C VAL A 138 5.36 2.25 3.96
N ASP A 139 6.61 2.72 3.97
CA ASP A 139 6.98 3.83 4.84
C ASP A 139 6.65 5.18 4.21
N HIS A 140 7.05 5.44 2.97
CA HIS A 140 6.82 6.74 2.33
C HIS A 140 6.53 6.61 0.83
N VAL A 141 5.47 7.28 0.38
CA VAL A 141 5.09 7.36 -1.03
C VAL A 141 5.00 8.81 -1.47
N VAL A 142 5.64 9.14 -2.59
CA VAL A 142 5.51 10.46 -3.24
C VAL A 142 4.70 10.31 -4.52
N GLY A 143 3.45 10.81 -4.49
CA GLY A 143 2.54 10.78 -5.63
C GLY A 143 1.29 9.93 -5.40
N HIS A 144 0.72 9.44 -6.50
CA HIS A 144 -0.51 8.64 -6.43
C HIS A 144 -0.24 7.22 -5.94
N THR A 145 -1.09 6.75 -5.04
CA THR A 145 -1.01 5.41 -4.44
C THR A 145 -2.29 4.62 -4.73
N GLU A 146 -2.16 3.44 -5.35
CA GLU A 146 -3.26 2.48 -5.45
C GLU A 146 -2.85 1.14 -4.84
N LEU A 147 -3.57 0.69 -3.79
CA LEU A 147 -3.29 -0.58 -3.13
C LEU A 147 -4.52 -1.47 -3.12
N SER A 148 -4.32 -2.76 -3.39
CA SER A 148 -5.38 -3.76 -3.32
C SER A 148 -4.88 -5.04 -2.66
N THR A 149 -5.57 -5.49 -1.60
CA THR A 149 -5.33 -6.81 -1.00
C THR A 149 -6.64 -7.53 -0.72
N GLY A 150 -6.68 -8.81 -1.00
CA GLY A 150 -7.82 -9.67 -0.66
C GLY A 150 -7.84 -10.03 0.83
N SER A 151 -6.67 -10.29 1.40
CA SER A 151 -6.53 -10.61 2.82
C SER A 151 -5.13 -10.26 3.31
N GLY A 152 -5.06 -9.40 4.32
CA GLY A 152 -3.81 -8.95 4.92
C GLY A 152 -3.94 -7.58 5.57
N ARG A 153 -2.96 -7.21 6.37
CA ARG A 153 -2.88 -5.87 6.96
C ARG A 153 -2.24 -4.90 5.98
N VAL A 154 -2.80 -3.71 5.89
CA VAL A 154 -2.22 -2.59 5.13
C VAL A 154 -1.71 -1.54 6.11
N ARG A 155 -0.46 -1.16 6.00
CA ARG A 155 0.17 -0.11 6.80
C ARG A 155 0.96 0.84 5.91
N LEU A 156 0.54 2.10 5.87
CA LEU A 156 1.21 3.20 5.18
C LEU A 156 1.57 4.27 6.20
N ARG A 157 2.83 4.64 6.28
CA ARG A 157 3.23 5.65 7.26
C ARG A 157 2.99 7.07 6.75
N GLU A 158 3.40 7.37 5.52
CA GLU A 158 3.32 8.72 4.95
C GLU A 158 3.04 8.70 3.45
N ILE A 159 2.11 9.54 3.01
CA ILE A 159 1.72 9.64 1.61
C ILE A 159 1.69 11.11 1.20
N ASP A 160 2.71 11.53 0.44
CA ASP A 160 2.76 12.85 -0.21
C ASP A 160 2.00 12.83 -1.53
N GLY A 161 0.69 12.72 -1.44
CA GLY A 161 -0.18 12.61 -2.61
C GLY A 161 -1.55 12.07 -2.28
N THR A 162 -2.21 11.52 -3.28
CA THR A 162 -3.55 10.91 -3.15
C THR A 162 -3.46 9.40 -3.01
N ALA A 163 -4.41 8.78 -2.30
CA ALA A 163 -4.42 7.33 -2.14
C ALA A 163 -5.79 6.70 -2.32
N VAL A 164 -5.80 5.51 -2.94
CA VAL A 164 -6.94 4.61 -3.02
C VAL A 164 -6.52 3.24 -2.49
N ILE A 165 -7.17 2.80 -1.42
CA ILE A 165 -6.86 1.54 -0.74
C ILE A 165 -8.09 0.64 -0.75
N LYS A 166 -7.94 -0.58 -1.23
CA LYS A 166 -8.97 -1.63 -1.24
C LYS A 166 -8.45 -2.83 -0.45
N ASN A 167 -9.04 -3.08 0.72
CA ASN A 167 -8.67 -4.21 1.56
C ASN A 167 -9.92 -5.03 1.90
N SER A 168 -10.04 -6.24 1.38
CA SER A 168 -11.25 -7.02 1.66
C SER A 168 -11.28 -7.54 3.10
N ASN A 169 -10.16 -8.04 3.63
CA ASN A 169 -10.10 -8.59 4.98
C ASN A 169 -8.77 -8.23 5.66
N GLY A 170 -8.85 -7.48 6.73
CA GLY A 170 -7.72 -7.05 7.55
C GLY A 170 -7.73 -5.54 7.78
N ASP A 171 -6.96 -5.12 8.76
CA ASP A 171 -6.92 -3.72 9.19
C ASP A 171 -6.11 -2.87 8.22
N THR A 172 -6.55 -1.63 8.07
CA THR A 172 -5.86 -0.62 7.28
C THR A 172 -5.48 0.56 8.18
N TRP A 173 -4.19 0.83 8.28
CA TRP A 173 -3.66 1.99 9.00
C TRP A 173 -2.89 2.91 8.06
N VAL A 174 -3.20 4.20 8.13
CA VAL A 174 -2.51 5.27 7.41
C VAL A 174 -2.06 6.30 8.45
N GLY A 175 -0.78 6.59 8.53
CA GLY A 175 -0.23 7.59 9.47
C GLY A 175 -0.57 9.00 9.00
N GLU A 176 -0.02 9.43 7.88
CA GLU A 176 -0.25 10.78 7.35
C GLU A 176 -0.53 10.75 5.85
N VAL A 177 -1.50 11.56 5.41
CA VAL A 177 -1.82 11.72 3.99
C VAL A 177 -2.04 13.19 3.65
N ALA A 178 -1.27 13.68 2.67
CA ALA A 178 -1.33 15.09 2.25
C ALA A 178 -2.54 15.38 1.32
N GLY A 179 -2.89 14.46 0.45
CA GLY A 179 -3.98 14.58 -0.53
C GLY A 179 -5.23 13.77 -0.17
N ASP A 180 -6.13 13.64 -1.12
CA ASP A 180 -7.39 12.90 -0.93
C ASP A 180 -7.14 11.41 -0.70
N LEU A 181 -7.81 10.85 0.31
CA LEU A 181 -7.75 9.44 0.68
C LEU A 181 -9.09 8.73 0.46
N ARG A 182 -9.06 7.57 -0.18
CA ARG A 182 -10.21 6.67 -0.27
C ARG A 182 -9.85 5.27 0.20
N VAL A 183 -10.56 4.79 1.21
CA VAL A 183 -10.36 3.43 1.76
C VAL A 183 -11.66 2.65 1.68
N TYR A 184 -11.58 1.46 1.10
CA TYR A 184 -12.69 0.52 1.03
C TYR A 184 -12.29 -0.81 1.65
N ALA A 185 -13.01 -1.21 2.70
CA ALA A 185 -12.84 -2.50 3.35
C ALA A 185 -14.17 -3.26 3.38
N ALA A 186 -14.09 -4.58 3.45
CA ALA A 186 -15.25 -5.38 3.81
C ALA A 186 -15.21 -5.73 5.30
N ASN A 187 -14.08 -6.22 5.80
CA ASN A 187 -13.89 -6.57 7.21
C ASN A 187 -12.53 -6.09 7.69
N GLY A 188 -12.51 -5.39 8.79
CA GLY A 188 -11.33 -4.84 9.43
C GLY A 188 -11.48 -3.34 9.73
N ASP A 189 -10.66 -2.88 10.63
CA ASP A 189 -10.67 -1.50 11.09
C ASP A 189 -9.89 -0.60 10.11
N ILE A 190 -10.38 0.62 9.97
CA ILE A 190 -9.72 1.67 9.20
C ILE A 190 -9.28 2.77 10.17
N SER A 191 -7.97 3.00 10.27
CA SER A 191 -7.39 4.04 11.10
C SER A 191 -6.53 4.98 10.27
N VAL A 192 -6.77 6.28 10.40
CA VAL A 192 -5.98 7.35 9.77
C VAL A 192 -5.57 8.31 10.87
N ASP A 193 -4.28 8.54 11.07
CA ASP A 193 -3.84 9.42 12.16
C ASP A 193 -4.01 10.89 11.76
N HIS A 194 -3.47 11.30 10.59
CA HIS A 194 -3.54 12.68 10.13
C HIS A 194 -3.95 12.77 8.66
N ALA A 195 -5.03 13.48 8.37
CA ALA A 195 -5.50 13.76 7.02
C ALA A 195 -5.54 15.26 6.73
N HIS A 196 -4.80 15.69 5.71
CA HIS A 196 -4.72 17.11 5.33
C HIS A 196 -5.73 17.53 4.26
N ALA A 197 -6.48 16.57 3.72
CA ALA A 197 -7.47 16.78 2.66
C ALA A 197 -8.70 15.87 2.87
N SER A 198 -9.47 15.64 1.82
CA SER A 198 -10.73 14.86 1.91
C SER A 198 -10.46 13.39 2.18
N VAL A 199 -11.32 12.77 3.01
CA VAL A 199 -11.28 11.35 3.35
C VAL A 199 -12.61 10.68 3.05
N THR A 200 -12.55 9.59 2.31
CA THR A 200 -13.68 8.66 2.16
C THR A 200 -13.27 7.29 2.69
N ALA A 201 -13.91 6.82 3.75
CA ALA A 201 -13.64 5.50 4.31
C ALA A 201 -14.95 4.71 4.47
N THR A 202 -14.96 3.48 3.96
CA THR A 202 -16.13 2.59 4.04
C THR A 202 -15.69 1.19 4.43
N THR A 203 -16.32 0.64 5.47
CA THR A 203 -16.20 -0.77 5.85
C THR A 203 -17.58 -1.37 6.08
N ALA A 204 -17.73 -2.68 5.95
CA ALA A 204 -18.95 -3.36 6.37
C ALA A 204 -18.86 -3.76 7.86
N ASN A 205 -17.74 -4.31 8.29
CA ASN A 205 -17.51 -4.72 9.68
C ASN A 205 -16.15 -4.21 10.14
N GLY A 206 -16.15 -3.32 11.10
CA GLY A 206 -14.96 -2.72 11.69
C GLY A 206 -15.19 -1.26 12.05
N ASP A 207 -14.30 -0.74 12.87
CA ASP A 207 -14.32 0.63 13.31
C ASP A 207 -13.62 1.54 12.28
N VAL A 208 -14.06 2.80 12.22
CA VAL A 208 -13.43 3.80 11.36
C VAL A 208 -12.98 4.97 12.23
N ARG A 209 -11.68 5.16 12.33
CA ARG A 209 -11.09 6.22 13.13
C ARG A 209 -10.26 7.17 12.29
N ILE A 210 -10.58 8.47 12.36
CA ILE A 210 -9.75 9.56 11.86
C ILE A 210 -9.24 10.34 13.07
N GLY A 211 -7.94 10.28 13.32
CA GLY A 211 -7.30 10.95 14.45
C GLY A 211 -7.41 12.44 14.36
N GLU A 212 -6.98 13.02 13.23
CA GLU A 212 -7.12 14.44 12.93
C GLU A 212 -7.45 14.68 11.46
N VAL A 213 -8.43 15.52 11.18
CA VAL A 213 -8.66 16.09 9.84
C VAL A 213 -8.54 17.61 9.88
N THR A 214 -7.85 18.15 8.87
CA THR A 214 -7.56 19.59 8.79
C THR A 214 -8.59 20.34 7.95
N ARG A 215 -8.97 19.82 6.80
CA ARG A 215 -9.89 20.47 5.82
C ARG A 215 -10.51 19.45 4.87
N GLY A 216 -11.53 19.90 4.14
CA GLY A 216 -12.14 19.13 3.05
C GLY A 216 -13.41 18.38 3.47
N SER A 217 -13.75 17.33 2.72
CA SER A 217 -14.95 16.52 2.98
C SER A 217 -14.56 15.16 3.56
N VAL A 218 -15.12 14.83 4.71
CA VAL A 218 -14.94 13.55 5.39
C VAL A 218 -16.22 12.74 5.27
N ALA A 219 -16.18 11.62 4.54
CA ALA A 219 -17.31 10.73 4.33
C ALA A 219 -17.01 9.34 4.87
N LEU A 220 -17.53 9.01 6.06
CA LEU A 220 -17.26 7.74 6.75
C LEU A 220 -18.51 6.89 6.81
N LYS A 221 -18.34 5.58 6.55
CA LYS A 221 -19.45 4.63 6.61
C LYS A 221 -18.98 3.29 7.17
N SER A 222 -19.70 2.81 8.19
CA SER A 222 -19.60 1.43 8.67
C SER A 222 -21.02 0.80 8.73
N ALA A 223 -21.15 -0.51 8.51
CA ALA A 223 -22.40 -1.17 8.81
C ALA A 223 -22.41 -1.65 10.27
N MET A 224 -21.29 -2.19 10.77
CA MET A 224 -21.09 -2.60 12.16
C MET A 224 -19.73 -2.13 12.65
N GLY A 225 -19.72 -1.16 13.54
CA GLY A 225 -18.52 -0.56 14.12
C GLY A 225 -18.74 0.88 14.55
N GLU A 226 -17.84 1.36 15.37
CA GLU A 226 -17.78 2.74 15.85
C GLU A 226 -17.12 3.64 14.81
N ILE A 227 -17.55 4.91 14.77
CA ILE A 227 -16.90 5.93 13.94
C ILE A 227 -16.36 7.04 14.85
N GLU A 228 -15.07 7.29 14.80
CA GLU A 228 -14.43 8.39 15.54
C GLU A 228 -13.83 9.41 14.55
N ILE A 229 -14.13 10.69 14.79
CA ILE A 229 -13.62 11.79 13.97
C ILE A 229 -12.98 12.85 14.88
N GLY A 230 -11.67 13.02 14.75
CA GLY A 230 -10.93 14.13 15.32
C GLY A 230 -10.89 15.29 14.34
N ILE A 231 -11.23 16.49 14.81
CA ILE A 231 -11.22 17.72 14.03
C ILE A 231 -10.20 18.66 14.64
N ARG A 232 -9.29 19.14 13.82
CA ARG A 232 -8.22 20.04 14.24
C ARG A 232 -8.79 21.29 14.94
N PRO A 233 -8.18 21.78 16.06
CA PRO A 233 -8.55 23.05 16.68
C PRO A 233 -8.48 24.21 15.68
N GLY A 234 -9.46 25.12 15.70
CA GLY A 234 -9.53 26.24 14.77
C GLY A 234 -10.13 25.91 13.40
N THR A 235 -10.52 24.65 13.14
CA THR A 235 -11.24 24.27 11.92
C THR A 235 -12.75 24.32 12.17
N ALA A 236 -13.49 25.06 11.36
CA ALA A 236 -14.96 25.06 11.42
C ALA A 236 -15.52 23.76 10.80
N ALA A 237 -16.46 23.13 11.49
CA ALA A 237 -16.99 21.84 11.05
C ALA A 237 -18.51 21.86 10.84
N ARG A 238 -18.96 21.38 9.69
CA ARG A 238 -20.35 21.04 9.44
C ARG A 238 -20.55 19.53 9.57
N LEU A 239 -21.46 19.11 10.46
CA LEU A 239 -21.67 17.72 10.79
C LEU A 239 -23.02 17.21 10.25
N ASP A 240 -22.99 16.11 9.48
CA ASP A 240 -24.16 15.32 9.09
C ASP A 240 -23.90 13.88 9.54
N VAL A 241 -24.28 13.54 10.76
CA VAL A 241 -23.94 12.27 11.41
C VAL A 241 -25.19 11.51 11.82
N HIS A 242 -25.21 10.21 11.55
CA HIS A 242 -26.37 9.37 11.83
C HIS A 242 -25.97 7.95 12.17
N THR A 243 -26.46 7.43 13.30
CA THR A 243 -26.43 6.02 13.65
C THR A 243 -27.85 5.48 13.75
N ARG A 244 -28.08 4.24 13.32
CA ARG A 244 -29.40 3.60 13.47
C ARG A 244 -29.58 2.95 14.84
N PHE A 245 -28.52 2.29 15.35
CA PHE A 245 -28.48 1.65 16.64
C PHE A 245 -27.17 2.00 17.33
N GLY A 246 -27.16 3.09 18.09
CA GLY A 246 -26.02 3.65 18.80
C GLY A 246 -26.31 5.07 19.24
N ARG A 247 -25.29 5.75 19.70
CA ARG A 247 -25.35 7.13 20.20
C ARG A 247 -24.37 8.02 19.39
N VAL A 248 -24.75 9.27 19.25
CA VAL A 248 -23.85 10.32 18.71
C VAL A 248 -23.32 11.13 19.88
N HIS A 249 -22.02 11.11 20.06
CA HIS A 249 -21.30 11.85 21.08
C HIS A 249 -20.54 12.99 20.42
N ASN A 250 -21.18 14.18 20.35
CA ASN A 250 -20.52 15.38 19.88
C ASN A 250 -19.88 16.11 21.07
N GLN A 251 -18.54 16.14 21.10
CA GLN A 251 -17.73 16.79 22.13
C GLN A 251 -17.19 18.14 21.66
N MET A 252 -17.75 18.68 20.58
CA MET A 252 -17.37 20.00 20.07
C MET A 252 -18.29 21.08 20.60
N ASP A 253 -17.73 22.24 20.92
CA ASP A 253 -18.53 23.42 21.27
C ASP A 253 -19.28 23.95 20.04
N PRO A 254 -20.52 24.39 20.19
CA PRO A 254 -21.25 25.08 19.12
C PRO A 254 -20.52 26.37 18.72
N ALA A 255 -20.36 26.59 17.41
CA ALA A 255 -19.78 27.81 16.88
C ALA A 255 -20.81 28.50 15.97
N GLU A 256 -20.77 29.84 15.92
CA GLU A 256 -21.71 30.67 15.12
C GLU A 256 -21.43 30.62 13.59
N GLY A 257 -20.50 29.80 13.15
CA GLY A 257 -20.09 29.63 11.74
C GLY A 257 -18.61 29.94 11.52
N PRO A 258 -18.07 29.58 10.33
CA PRO A 258 -16.67 29.84 10.02
C PRO A 258 -16.40 31.32 9.75
N GLU A 259 -15.25 31.81 10.22
CA GLU A 259 -14.71 33.07 9.74
C GLU A 259 -14.13 32.92 8.33
N PRO A 260 -14.00 34.00 7.53
CA PRO A 260 -13.51 33.89 6.13
C PRO A 260 -12.11 33.26 5.97
N SER A 261 -11.31 33.26 7.03
CA SER A 261 -9.96 32.67 7.07
C SER A 261 -9.91 31.26 7.62
N ASP A 262 -11.03 30.71 8.12
CA ASP A 262 -11.06 29.40 8.75
C ASP A 262 -10.96 28.28 7.73
N GLN A 263 -10.23 27.25 8.09
CA GLN A 263 -10.31 25.98 7.39
C GLN A 263 -11.67 25.32 7.71
N THR A 264 -12.26 24.66 6.74
CA THR A 264 -13.57 24.05 6.89
C THR A 264 -13.56 22.55 6.61
N VAL A 265 -14.29 21.80 7.43
CA VAL A 265 -14.52 20.35 7.27
C VAL A 265 -16.02 20.11 7.17
N GLU A 266 -16.44 19.41 6.12
CA GLU A 266 -17.78 18.82 6.04
C GLU A 266 -17.70 17.34 6.38
N ALA A 267 -18.15 16.96 7.59
CA ALA A 267 -18.09 15.59 8.06
C ALA A 267 -19.46 14.91 7.94
N ARG A 268 -19.50 13.83 7.17
CA ARG A 268 -20.65 12.92 7.04
C ARG A 268 -20.25 11.55 7.58
N ALA A 269 -20.91 11.10 8.65
CA ALA A 269 -20.64 9.79 9.23
C ALA A 269 -21.93 8.99 9.39
N ARG A 270 -21.92 7.74 8.95
CA ARG A 270 -23.09 6.85 9.03
C ARG A 270 -22.67 5.46 9.48
N THR A 271 -23.27 4.98 10.57
CA THR A 271 -23.18 3.57 10.97
C THR A 271 -24.59 2.98 11.20
N SER A 272 -24.73 1.68 11.01
CA SER A 272 -25.98 1.01 11.37
C SER A 272 -25.98 0.52 12.80
N TYR A 273 -24.86 -0.04 13.26
CA TYR A 273 -24.66 -0.55 14.62
C TYR A 273 -23.31 -0.04 15.14
N GLY A 274 -23.32 0.87 16.10
CA GLY A 274 -22.15 1.47 16.71
C GLY A 274 -22.37 2.94 17.04
N ASP A 275 -21.51 3.48 17.85
CA ASP A 275 -21.52 4.87 18.25
C ASP A 275 -20.76 5.76 17.26
N ILE A 276 -21.05 7.06 17.25
CA ILE A 276 -20.30 8.04 16.50
C ILE A 276 -19.76 9.09 17.47
N VAL A 277 -18.45 9.24 17.50
CA VAL A 277 -17.75 10.18 18.38
C VAL A 277 -17.10 11.26 17.52
N ILE A 278 -17.40 12.53 17.82
CA ILE A 278 -16.73 13.67 17.20
C ILE A 278 -16.08 14.50 18.33
N ARG A 279 -14.78 14.77 18.16
CA ARG A 279 -14.02 15.50 19.16
C ARG A 279 -13.04 16.50 18.54
N ARG A 280 -12.53 17.42 19.34
CA ARG A 280 -11.32 18.18 19.02
C ARG A 280 -10.08 17.36 19.36
N CYS A 281 -9.02 17.48 18.54
CA CYS A 281 -7.73 16.80 18.76
C CYS A 281 -6.84 17.62 19.67
#